data_8fd8d7e50d39a8e6754431b94e2f83ba
#
_entry.id   8fd8d7e50d39a8e6754431b94e2f83ba
#
_cell.length_a   1.000
_cell.length_b   1.000
_cell.length_c   1.000
_cell.angle_alpha   90.00
_cell.angle_beta   90.00
_cell.angle_gamma   90.00
#
_symmetry.space_group_name_H-M   'P 1'
#
loop_
_entity.id
_entity.type
_entity.pdbx_description
1 polymer ?
#
loop_
_entity_poly.entity_id
_entity_poly.type
_entity_poly.pdbx_seq_one_letter_code
_entity_poly.pdbx_strand_id
1 'polypeptide(L)'
;MYSQIRTSMLDGICAMPVQVEVDISMGMPVFDMVGYLSPEVREGKERVRTALHNCGILLPAKRITVNLSPANIRKTGTGFDLPIAVALLVAMGLVKPEKCADTIFSGELNLSGQLLPVRGILPMVSDGVKEGIHKFVVPADNLMESRLVQGADVCGFSALESVIGYLQDGGYKEPAYAGRRQNRSHGMPDFSEVNGQQFLKRAAEIAASGMHNMLMVGPPGAGKTMISERMATILPPLTKKEQLEVSKIYSVCGLLADSRTLLQERPFRSPHHTVSMAGLAGGGRSIRPGEISLAHHGVLFLDELPEFSKSTMEVLRQPLEEHQIHLTRAVGSVTYPSDFLLLASMNPCNCGYYPDRNRCRCTQASLQRYFDRISQPLIDRMDLCVEAPMVTYEELTGNGNNESSKTIRDRVCECQERQIFRFKDEIFSHNSGIPAAKLNQFCRLGEKEQRYMEKMFHKLSLTARTYHKILRVARTIADTQKAENIRVCDLTEAVCYRSIGDKFWGGMEE
;
A
#
# COMPACT_ATOMS: atom_id res chain seq x y z
N MET A 1 -45.22 5.29 5.15
CA MET A 1 -44.42 6.47 4.81
C MET A 1 -43.06 5.97 4.38
N TYR A 2 -42.66 6.12 3.12
CA TYR A 2 -41.46 5.57 2.55
C TYR A 2 -40.40 6.66 2.25
N SER A 3 -39.14 6.34 2.47
CA SER A 3 -38.00 7.19 2.08
C SER A 3 -36.83 6.35 1.62
N GLN A 4 -35.96 6.97 0.84
CA GLN A 4 -34.74 6.34 0.34
C GLN A 4 -33.60 7.35 0.36
N ILE A 5 -32.45 6.94 0.97
CA ILE A 5 -31.24 7.77 1.10
C ILE A 5 -30.05 6.98 0.58
N ARG A 6 -29.16 7.67 -0.14
CA ARG A 6 -27.92 7.09 -0.67
C ARG A 6 -26.81 7.16 0.36
N THR A 7 -26.09 6.06 0.47
CA THR A 7 -24.84 5.96 1.21
C THR A 7 -23.89 5.00 0.48
N SER A 8 -22.72 4.78 1.00
CA SER A 8 -21.77 3.79 0.48
C SER A 8 -21.12 3.00 1.59
N MET A 9 -20.60 1.84 1.26
CA MET A 9 -19.78 1.01 2.14
C MET A 9 -18.45 0.69 1.47
N LEU A 10 -17.45 0.35 2.27
CA LEU A 10 -16.15 -0.07 1.76
C LEU A 10 -16.18 -1.54 1.33
N ASP A 11 -15.61 -1.81 0.16
CA ASP A 11 -15.17 -3.13 -0.28
C ASP A 11 -13.70 -3.03 -0.69
N GLY A 12 -12.83 -3.40 0.22
CA GLY A 12 -11.39 -3.14 0.05
C GLY A 12 -11.05 -1.66 0.07
N ILE A 13 -10.51 -1.16 -1.03
CA ILE A 13 -10.20 0.26 -1.26
C ILE A 13 -11.23 0.95 -2.18
N CYS A 14 -12.28 0.25 -2.56
CA CYS A 14 -13.36 0.78 -3.35
C CYS A 14 -14.60 1.02 -2.48
N ALA A 15 -15.48 1.89 -2.92
CA ALA A 15 -16.77 2.10 -2.30
C ALA A 15 -17.88 1.48 -3.16
N MET A 16 -18.78 0.77 -2.50
CA MET A 16 -19.98 0.21 -3.13
C MET A 16 -21.20 1.02 -2.71
N PRO A 17 -22.08 1.38 -3.65
CA PRO A 17 -23.31 2.12 -3.32
C PRO A 17 -24.24 1.26 -2.47
N VAL A 18 -24.83 1.86 -1.46
CA VAL A 18 -25.86 1.28 -0.60
C VAL A 18 -27.03 2.25 -0.51
N GLN A 19 -28.23 1.70 -0.55
CA GLN A 19 -29.44 2.47 -0.34
C GLN A 19 -30.04 2.13 1.01
N VAL A 20 -30.33 3.16 1.78
CA VAL A 20 -31.06 3.08 3.04
C VAL A 20 -32.52 3.37 2.75
N GLU A 21 -33.37 2.37 2.87
CA GLU A 21 -34.82 2.47 2.68
C GLU A 21 -35.50 2.40 4.03
N VAL A 22 -36.43 3.30 4.28
CA VAL A 22 -37.22 3.33 5.51
C VAL A 22 -38.68 3.32 5.18
N ASP A 23 -39.44 2.40 5.79
CA ASP A 23 -40.91 2.42 5.79
C ASP A 23 -41.46 2.54 7.21
N ILE A 24 -42.38 3.50 7.39
CA ILE A 24 -43.13 3.70 8.61
C ILE A 24 -44.60 3.37 8.32
N SER A 25 -45.05 2.23 8.81
CA SER A 25 -46.41 1.68 8.58
C SER A 25 -47.20 1.50 9.89
N MET A 26 -48.50 1.34 9.78
CA MET A 26 -49.36 1.05 10.91
C MET A 26 -49.03 -0.37 11.47
N GLY A 27 -48.99 -0.50 12.78
CA GLY A 27 -48.72 -1.78 13.42
C GLY A 27 -48.17 -1.60 14.83
N MET A 28 -47.77 -2.73 15.45
CA MET A 28 -47.14 -2.68 16.77
C MET A 28 -45.82 -1.89 16.71
N PRO A 29 -45.56 -1.02 17.69
CA PRO A 29 -44.30 -0.25 17.74
C PRO A 29 -43.06 -1.16 17.78
N VAL A 30 -42.40 -1.28 16.64
CA VAL A 30 -41.17 -2.07 16.47
C VAL A 30 -40.24 -1.31 15.57
N PHE A 31 -38.94 -1.35 15.85
CA PHE A 31 -37.90 -0.86 14.97
C PHE A 31 -37.04 -2.03 14.47
N ASP A 32 -37.30 -2.48 13.26
CA ASP A 32 -36.62 -3.60 12.63
C ASP A 32 -35.59 -3.13 11.60
N MET A 33 -34.39 -3.76 11.58
CA MET A 33 -33.39 -3.58 10.53
C MET A 33 -33.26 -4.86 9.72
N VAL A 34 -33.41 -4.73 8.40
CA VAL A 34 -33.42 -5.83 7.43
C VAL A 34 -32.20 -5.75 6.53
N GLY A 35 -31.73 -6.89 6.08
CA GLY A 35 -30.55 -7.04 5.22
C GLY A 35 -29.47 -7.92 5.85
N TYR A 36 -28.39 -8.15 5.12
CA TYR A 36 -27.25 -8.89 5.64
C TYR A 36 -26.33 -7.95 6.42
N LEU A 37 -26.59 -7.78 7.72
CA LEU A 37 -26.00 -6.75 8.57
C LEU A 37 -24.99 -7.37 9.55
N SER A 38 -23.85 -6.72 9.73
CA SER A 38 -22.93 -7.03 10.83
C SER A 38 -23.52 -6.59 12.19
N PRO A 39 -22.98 -7.08 13.32
CA PRO A 39 -23.43 -6.66 14.65
C PRO A 39 -23.36 -5.14 14.84
N GLU A 40 -22.26 -4.51 14.42
CA GLU A 40 -22.05 -3.06 14.56
C GLU A 40 -23.14 -2.23 13.86
N VAL A 41 -23.59 -2.69 12.68
CA VAL A 41 -24.67 -2.05 11.92
C VAL A 41 -26.01 -2.23 12.61
N ARG A 42 -26.26 -3.43 13.18
CA ARG A 42 -27.52 -3.69 13.93
C ARG A 42 -27.61 -2.86 15.21
N GLU A 43 -26.47 -2.67 15.89
CA GLU A 43 -26.39 -1.83 17.09
C GLU A 43 -26.66 -0.35 16.77
N GLY A 44 -26.40 0.09 15.52
CA GLY A 44 -26.73 1.42 15.02
C GLY A 44 -28.19 1.84 15.25
N LYS A 45 -29.10 0.88 15.29
CA LYS A 45 -30.52 1.10 15.63
C LYS A 45 -30.68 1.87 16.95
N GLU A 46 -30.01 1.44 18.00
CA GLU A 46 -30.13 2.07 19.33
C GLU A 46 -29.41 3.43 19.35
N ARG A 47 -28.26 3.54 18.69
CA ARG A 47 -27.54 4.82 18.56
C ARG A 47 -28.39 5.87 17.85
N VAL A 48 -28.94 5.53 16.70
CA VAL A 48 -29.82 6.42 15.90
C VAL A 48 -31.06 6.83 16.68
N ARG A 49 -31.75 5.85 17.31
CA ARG A 49 -32.95 6.12 18.12
C ARG A 49 -32.67 7.10 19.25
N THR A 50 -31.60 6.87 19.99
CA THR A 50 -31.21 7.71 21.13
C THR A 50 -30.74 9.08 20.68
N ALA A 51 -29.94 9.16 19.61
CA ALA A 51 -29.48 10.43 19.04
C ALA A 51 -30.65 11.32 18.57
N LEU A 52 -31.62 10.77 17.85
CA LEU A 52 -32.82 11.49 17.43
C LEU A 52 -33.61 11.98 18.64
N HIS A 53 -33.83 11.12 19.65
CA HIS A 53 -34.53 11.51 20.88
C HIS A 53 -33.84 12.69 21.59
N ASN A 54 -32.50 12.65 21.69
CA ASN A 54 -31.72 13.72 22.33
C ASN A 54 -31.66 15.02 21.50
N CYS A 55 -31.94 14.93 20.19
CA CYS A 55 -32.19 16.10 19.34
C CYS A 55 -33.68 16.58 19.38
N GLY A 56 -34.48 16.07 20.32
CA GLY A 56 -35.90 16.46 20.47
C GLY A 56 -36.83 15.81 19.48
N ILE A 57 -36.42 14.80 18.73
CA ILE A 57 -37.23 14.14 17.70
C ILE A 57 -37.66 12.76 18.22
N LEU A 58 -38.99 12.65 18.46
CA LEU A 58 -39.60 11.40 18.90
C LEU A 58 -40.03 10.55 17.72
N LEU A 59 -39.54 9.32 17.68
CA LEU A 59 -39.98 8.34 16.69
C LEU A 59 -41.48 7.99 16.94
N PRO A 60 -42.30 7.87 15.88
CA PRO A 60 -43.72 7.54 16.05
C PRO A 60 -43.88 6.11 16.60
N ALA A 61 -44.91 5.92 17.44
CA ALA A 61 -45.33 4.61 17.95
C ALA A 61 -45.95 3.75 16.87
N LYS A 62 -45.21 3.43 15.82
CA LYS A 62 -45.56 2.67 14.62
C LYS A 62 -44.54 1.62 14.31
N ARG A 63 -44.81 0.76 13.34
CA ARG A 63 -43.81 -0.17 12.83
C ARG A 63 -42.82 0.56 11.92
N ILE A 64 -41.53 0.55 12.27
CA ILE A 64 -40.46 1.15 11.50
C ILE A 64 -39.60 -0.01 10.97
N THR A 65 -39.46 -0.06 9.65
CA THR A 65 -38.57 -1.03 8.98
C THR A 65 -37.50 -0.29 8.21
N VAL A 66 -36.22 -0.60 8.50
CA VAL A 66 -35.07 -0.05 7.79
C VAL A 66 -34.42 -1.17 7.00
N ASN A 67 -34.32 -1.02 5.68
CA ASN A 67 -33.65 -1.96 4.80
C ASN A 67 -32.37 -1.35 4.23
N LEU A 68 -31.26 -2.08 4.28
CA LEU A 68 -30.00 -1.69 3.65
C LEU A 68 -29.77 -2.54 2.39
N SER A 69 -30.13 -1.97 1.24
CA SER A 69 -30.07 -2.59 -0.08
C SER A 69 -28.68 -2.41 -0.73
N PRO A 70 -28.13 -3.42 -1.49
CA PRO A 70 -28.69 -4.72 -1.81
C PRO A 70 -28.53 -5.74 -0.67
N ALA A 71 -29.49 -6.65 -0.51
CA ALA A 71 -29.52 -7.61 0.61
C ALA A 71 -28.44 -8.72 0.57
N ASN A 72 -27.88 -9.01 -0.60
CA ASN A 72 -26.88 -10.07 -0.82
C ASN A 72 -25.47 -9.70 -0.36
N ILE A 73 -25.23 -8.42 -0.05
CA ILE A 73 -23.91 -7.92 0.37
C ILE A 73 -23.95 -7.63 1.87
N ARG A 74 -22.95 -8.14 2.61
CA ARG A 74 -22.84 -7.89 4.04
C ARG A 74 -22.43 -6.46 4.32
N LYS A 75 -23.26 -5.70 5.04
CA LYS A 75 -22.98 -4.35 5.49
C LYS A 75 -22.13 -4.39 6.75
N THR A 76 -21.02 -3.65 6.72
CA THR A 76 -20.07 -3.54 7.82
C THR A 76 -19.70 -2.08 8.08
N GLY A 77 -19.27 -1.77 9.29
CA GLY A 77 -18.88 -0.42 9.71
C GLY A 77 -20.04 0.38 10.30
N THR A 78 -19.69 1.53 10.87
CA THR A 78 -20.61 2.38 11.64
C THR A 78 -21.12 3.59 10.87
N GLY A 79 -20.65 3.80 9.63
CA GLY A 79 -21.00 4.95 8.78
C GLY A 79 -22.47 5.02 8.35
N PHE A 80 -23.29 4.01 8.68
CA PHE A 80 -24.70 3.95 8.32
C PHE A 80 -25.62 4.72 9.28
N ASP A 81 -25.13 5.13 10.46
CA ASP A 81 -25.98 5.77 11.48
C ASP A 81 -26.60 7.08 10.95
N LEU A 82 -25.79 7.97 10.34
CA LEU A 82 -26.25 9.21 9.76
C LEU A 82 -27.26 8.99 8.63
N PRO A 83 -27.01 8.19 7.59
CA PRO A 83 -27.98 7.98 6.52
C PRO A 83 -29.27 7.33 7.00
N ILE A 84 -29.24 6.46 8.04
CA ILE A 84 -30.46 5.91 8.66
C ILE A 84 -31.24 7.02 9.36
N ALA A 85 -30.57 7.89 10.13
CA ALA A 85 -31.22 9.02 10.79
C ALA A 85 -31.89 9.95 9.76
N VAL A 86 -31.18 10.32 8.68
CA VAL A 86 -31.73 11.16 7.61
C VAL A 86 -32.90 10.49 6.92
N ALA A 87 -32.84 9.19 6.63
CA ALA A 87 -33.95 8.45 6.02
C ALA A 87 -35.20 8.45 6.93
N LEU A 88 -35.02 8.30 8.25
CA LEU A 88 -36.13 8.43 9.22
C LEU A 88 -36.74 9.82 9.20
N LEU A 89 -35.95 10.88 9.17
CA LEU A 89 -36.42 12.27 9.11
C LEU A 89 -37.22 12.54 7.84
N VAL A 90 -36.80 12.04 6.68
CA VAL A 90 -37.52 12.14 5.42
C VAL A 90 -38.83 11.35 5.48
N ALA A 91 -38.81 10.10 6.00
CA ALA A 91 -40.01 9.29 6.14
C ALA A 91 -41.03 9.90 7.10
N MET A 92 -40.60 10.65 8.11
CA MET A 92 -41.46 11.40 9.03
C MET A 92 -41.98 12.72 8.46
N GLY A 93 -41.50 13.16 7.28
CA GLY A 93 -41.84 14.41 6.67
C GLY A 93 -41.18 15.65 7.29
N LEU A 94 -40.17 15.46 8.14
CA LEU A 94 -39.43 16.54 8.76
C LEU A 94 -38.36 17.15 7.84
N VAL A 95 -37.96 16.40 6.82
CA VAL A 95 -37.00 16.81 5.77
C VAL A 95 -37.64 16.47 4.40
N LYS A 96 -37.53 17.37 3.44
CA LYS A 96 -38.03 17.14 2.07
C LYS A 96 -37.10 16.22 1.30
N PRO A 97 -37.59 15.19 0.56
CA PRO A 97 -36.76 14.26 -0.22
C PRO A 97 -35.81 14.95 -1.21
N GLU A 98 -36.24 16.06 -1.82
CA GLU A 98 -35.44 16.80 -2.82
C GLU A 98 -34.16 17.40 -2.25
N LYS A 99 -34.10 17.64 -0.92
CA LYS A 99 -32.92 18.14 -0.22
C LYS A 99 -31.85 17.07 -0.04
N CYS A 100 -32.21 15.79 -0.15
CA CYS A 100 -31.32 14.64 -0.03
C CYS A 100 -31.01 14.02 -1.41
N ALA A 101 -31.65 14.51 -2.49
CA ALA A 101 -31.40 14.00 -3.83
C ALA A 101 -29.93 14.16 -4.22
N ASP A 102 -29.38 13.14 -4.88
CA ASP A 102 -28.00 13.10 -5.37
C ASP A 102 -26.92 13.45 -4.32
N THR A 103 -27.22 13.10 -3.06
CA THR A 103 -26.32 13.30 -1.93
C THR A 103 -25.98 11.96 -1.28
N ILE A 104 -24.70 11.70 -1.03
CA ILE A 104 -24.23 10.57 -0.23
C ILE A 104 -24.03 11.06 1.21
N PHE A 105 -24.65 10.36 2.15
CA PHE A 105 -24.50 10.58 3.58
C PHE A 105 -23.63 9.48 4.19
N SER A 106 -22.67 9.82 5.06
CA SER A 106 -21.91 8.86 5.83
C SER A 106 -21.50 9.48 7.15
N GLY A 107 -21.64 8.72 8.26
CA GLY A 107 -21.25 9.18 9.60
C GLY A 107 -21.73 8.23 10.69
N GLU A 108 -20.95 8.09 11.72
CA GLU A 108 -21.30 7.39 12.96
C GLU A 108 -21.93 8.40 13.93
N LEU A 109 -22.95 7.97 14.68
CA LEU A 109 -23.58 8.78 15.72
C LEU A 109 -23.23 8.23 17.10
N ASN A 110 -22.86 9.13 18.02
CA ASN A 110 -22.91 8.80 19.42
C ASN A 110 -24.32 9.04 20.00
N LEU A 111 -24.54 8.63 21.25
CA LEU A 111 -25.86 8.75 21.88
C LEU A 111 -26.31 10.20 22.11
N SER A 112 -25.38 11.15 22.18
CA SER A 112 -25.70 12.59 22.32
C SER A 112 -26.01 13.27 20.98
N GLY A 113 -25.97 12.55 19.85
CA GLY A 113 -26.21 13.10 18.53
C GLY A 113 -24.98 13.75 17.87
N GLN A 114 -23.78 13.59 18.43
CA GLN A 114 -22.54 14.03 17.77
C GLN A 114 -22.16 13.07 16.65
N LEU A 115 -21.63 13.62 15.56
CA LEU A 115 -21.08 12.87 14.42
C LEU A 115 -19.60 12.53 14.68
N LEU A 116 -19.31 11.24 14.68
CA LEU A 116 -17.97 10.71 14.83
C LEU A 116 -17.36 10.36 13.45
N PRO A 117 -16.03 10.51 13.30
CA PRO A 117 -15.34 10.23 12.05
C PRO A 117 -15.47 8.78 11.62
N VAL A 118 -15.61 8.56 10.32
CA VAL A 118 -15.61 7.24 9.69
C VAL A 118 -14.31 6.99 8.93
N ARG A 119 -13.89 5.73 8.84
CA ARG A 119 -12.70 5.34 8.07
C ARG A 119 -13.05 5.15 6.61
N GLY A 120 -12.09 5.43 5.73
CA GLY A 120 -12.25 5.19 4.30
C GLY A 120 -13.22 6.15 3.63
N ILE A 121 -13.34 7.38 4.14
CA ILE A 121 -14.18 8.38 3.50
C ILE A 121 -13.62 8.79 2.12
N LEU A 122 -12.29 8.80 1.95
CA LEU A 122 -11.66 9.17 0.68
C LEU A 122 -12.06 8.25 -0.48
N PRO A 123 -12.01 6.91 -0.38
CA PRO A 123 -12.57 6.04 -1.41
C PRO A 123 -14.08 6.25 -1.61
N MET A 124 -14.87 6.46 -0.55
CA MET A 124 -16.32 6.69 -0.68
C MET A 124 -16.63 7.92 -1.52
N VAL A 125 -15.96 9.03 -1.25
CA VAL A 125 -16.13 10.28 -2.02
C VAL A 125 -15.58 10.13 -3.43
N SER A 126 -14.39 9.55 -3.59
CA SER A 126 -13.75 9.36 -4.90
C SER A 126 -14.59 8.51 -5.85
N ASP A 127 -15.16 7.42 -5.36
CA ASP A 127 -15.93 6.52 -6.20
C ASP A 127 -17.35 7.05 -6.42
N GLY A 128 -17.94 7.77 -5.44
CA GLY A 128 -19.20 8.51 -5.64
C GLY A 128 -19.11 9.56 -6.75
N VAL A 129 -18.01 10.33 -6.81
CA VAL A 129 -17.79 11.30 -7.91
C VAL A 129 -17.68 10.60 -9.26
N LYS A 130 -17.03 9.43 -9.34
CA LYS A 130 -16.96 8.64 -10.58
C LYS A 130 -18.34 8.14 -11.05
N GLU A 131 -19.25 7.88 -10.10
CA GLU A 131 -20.64 7.50 -10.37
C GLU A 131 -21.56 8.71 -10.69
N GLY A 132 -21.00 9.93 -10.72
CA GLY A 132 -21.72 11.16 -11.04
C GLY A 132 -22.42 11.80 -9.84
N ILE A 133 -22.14 11.36 -8.62
CA ILE A 133 -22.67 11.97 -7.39
C ILE A 133 -21.61 12.94 -6.86
N HIS A 134 -21.98 14.20 -6.73
CA HIS A 134 -21.05 15.27 -6.35
C HIS A 134 -21.28 15.81 -4.94
N LYS A 135 -22.43 15.56 -4.32
CA LYS A 135 -22.77 16.08 -3.00
C LYS A 135 -22.55 15.04 -1.91
N PHE A 136 -21.85 15.46 -0.84
CA PHE A 136 -21.53 14.59 0.28
C PHE A 136 -21.76 15.28 1.61
N VAL A 137 -22.37 14.57 2.54
CA VAL A 137 -22.55 14.99 3.95
C VAL A 137 -21.81 14.02 4.84
N VAL A 138 -20.80 14.53 5.54
CA VAL A 138 -19.83 13.74 6.30
C VAL A 138 -19.60 14.35 7.70
N PRO A 139 -18.98 13.62 8.64
CA PRO A 139 -18.50 14.20 9.89
C PRO A 139 -17.47 15.31 9.65
N ALA A 140 -17.45 16.32 10.54
CA ALA A 140 -16.53 17.45 10.45
C ALA A 140 -15.06 17.01 10.37
N ASP A 141 -14.68 15.97 11.12
CA ASP A 141 -13.30 15.43 11.12
C ASP A 141 -12.91 14.77 9.80
N ASN A 142 -13.87 14.34 8.99
CA ASN A 142 -13.63 13.79 7.66
C ASN A 142 -13.69 14.85 6.52
N LEU A 143 -14.07 16.09 6.82
CA LEU A 143 -14.30 17.13 5.81
C LEU A 143 -13.06 17.40 4.95
N MET A 144 -11.90 17.58 5.59
CA MET A 144 -10.66 17.90 4.86
C MET A 144 -10.20 16.76 3.98
N GLU A 145 -10.28 15.52 4.46
CA GLU A 145 -9.96 14.32 3.68
C GLU A 145 -10.90 14.18 2.48
N SER A 146 -12.17 14.42 2.66
CA SER A 146 -13.18 14.34 1.59
C SER A 146 -12.96 15.37 0.48
N ARG A 147 -12.48 16.56 0.83
CA ARG A 147 -12.16 17.66 -0.12
C ARG A 147 -10.92 17.42 -0.98
N LEU A 148 -10.13 16.39 -0.69
CA LEU A 148 -9.01 16.00 -1.55
C LEU A 148 -9.45 15.46 -2.90
N VAL A 149 -10.73 15.08 -3.03
CA VAL A 149 -11.31 14.59 -4.29
C VAL A 149 -11.82 15.77 -5.11
N GLN A 150 -11.27 15.94 -6.30
CA GLN A 150 -11.72 16.97 -7.23
C GLN A 150 -13.16 16.70 -7.69
N GLY A 151 -14.00 17.76 -7.73
CA GLY A 151 -15.38 17.67 -8.16
C GLY A 151 -16.35 17.25 -7.06
N ALA A 152 -15.92 17.03 -5.82
CA ALA A 152 -16.78 16.77 -4.68
C ALA A 152 -17.20 18.07 -3.99
N ASP A 153 -18.52 18.25 -3.80
CA ASP A 153 -19.13 19.28 -2.95
C ASP A 153 -19.44 18.66 -1.58
N VAL A 154 -18.64 19.00 -0.58
CA VAL A 154 -18.66 18.32 0.72
C VAL A 154 -19.04 19.26 1.83
N CYS A 155 -20.09 18.88 2.56
CA CYS A 155 -20.52 19.54 3.79
C CYS A 155 -20.17 18.68 5.01
N GLY A 156 -19.40 19.23 5.94
CA GLY A 156 -18.99 18.55 7.18
C GLY A 156 -19.78 19.04 8.39
N PHE A 157 -20.21 18.14 9.26
CA PHE A 157 -20.99 18.49 10.45
C PHE A 157 -20.46 17.78 11.70
N SER A 158 -20.56 18.45 12.84
CA SER A 158 -20.16 17.89 14.14
C SER A 158 -21.32 17.24 14.91
N ALA A 159 -22.56 17.54 14.53
CA ALA A 159 -23.76 17.05 15.22
C ALA A 159 -24.93 16.84 14.26
N LEU A 160 -25.80 15.90 14.59
CA LEU A 160 -27.02 15.58 13.86
C LEU A 160 -27.97 16.79 13.76
N GLU A 161 -28.09 17.56 14.83
CA GLU A 161 -28.91 18.80 14.86
C GLU A 161 -28.51 19.78 13.76
N SER A 162 -27.19 19.96 13.54
CA SER A 162 -26.69 20.82 12.47
C SER A 162 -27.00 20.28 11.06
N VAL A 163 -27.00 18.94 10.88
CA VAL A 163 -27.42 18.30 9.63
C VAL A 163 -28.91 18.55 9.39
N ILE A 164 -29.75 18.43 10.42
CA ILE A 164 -31.18 18.67 10.33
C ILE A 164 -31.45 20.11 9.91
N GLY A 165 -30.83 21.09 10.58
CA GLY A 165 -30.95 22.51 10.22
C GLY A 165 -30.53 22.80 8.77
N TYR A 166 -29.42 22.20 8.33
CA TYR A 166 -28.95 22.32 6.94
C TYR A 166 -29.98 21.77 5.94
N LEU A 167 -30.56 20.60 6.21
CA LEU A 167 -31.52 19.94 5.32
C LEU A 167 -32.87 20.66 5.30
N GLN A 168 -33.25 21.33 6.40
CA GLN A 168 -34.51 22.10 6.49
C GLN A 168 -34.35 23.50 5.87
N ASP A 169 -33.37 24.25 6.32
CA ASP A 169 -33.24 25.70 6.03
C ASP A 169 -32.22 25.99 4.92
N GLY A 170 -31.31 25.04 4.61
CA GLY A 170 -30.26 25.18 3.59
C GLY A 170 -29.06 26.01 4.02
N GLY A 171 -28.97 26.46 5.28
CA GLY A 171 -27.84 27.20 5.81
C GLY A 171 -26.68 26.24 6.16
N TYR A 172 -25.54 26.38 5.51
CA TYR A 172 -24.32 25.66 5.86
C TYR A 172 -23.31 26.62 6.49
N LYS A 173 -22.85 26.28 7.70
CA LYS A 173 -21.73 26.94 8.35
C LYS A 173 -20.61 25.93 8.51
N GLU A 174 -19.48 26.23 7.90
CA GLU A 174 -18.32 25.36 7.99
C GLU A 174 -17.83 25.21 9.44
N PRO A 175 -17.67 23.98 9.94
CA PRO A 175 -17.16 23.76 11.28
C PRO A 175 -15.71 24.25 11.40
N ALA A 176 -15.36 24.80 12.58
CA ALA A 176 -13.97 25.15 12.86
C ALA A 176 -13.14 23.86 12.89
N TYR A 177 -12.14 23.79 12.02
CA TYR A 177 -11.25 22.63 11.96
C TYR A 177 -10.23 22.65 13.11
N ALA A 178 -10.37 21.75 14.05
CA ALA A 178 -9.44 21.53 15.15
C ALA A 178 -8.32 20.53 14.83
N GLY A 179 -7.87 20.48 13.57
CA GLY A 179 -6.93 19.47 13.09
C GLY A 179 -5.61 19.45 13.84
N ARG A 180 -5.23 18.28 14.30
CA ARG A 180 -3.91 18.01 14.83
C ARG A 180 -2.87 18.21 13.74
N ARG A 181 -2.10 19.31 13.83
CA ARG A 181 -0.82 19.41 13.12
C ARG A 181 0.12 18.34 13.71
N GLN A 182 0.29 17.23 13.03
CA GLN A 182 1.48 16.44 13.30
C GLN A 182 2.66 17.18 12.67
N ASN A 183 3.47 17.81 13.51
CA ASN A 183 4.78 18.30 13.10
C ASN A 183 5.66 17.10 12.71
N ARG A 184 5.64 16.71 11.45
CA ARG A 184 6.69 15.88 10.88
C ARG A 184 7.86 16.76 10.49
N SER A 185 8.69 17.11 11.46
CA SER A 185 9.98 17.78 11.25
C SER A 185 11.15 16.85 11.61
N HIS A 186 11.09 15.58 11.22
CA HIS A 186 12.33 14.84 11.04
C HIS A 186 12.67 14.96 9.58
N GLY A 187 13.82 15.62 9.27
CA GLY A 187 14.32 15.69 7.91
C GLY A 187 14.36 14.28 7.31
N MET A 188 13.95 14.14 6.06
CA MET A 188 14.05 12.85 5.37
C MET A 188 15.51 12.42 5.35
N PRO A 189 15.81 11.13 5.63
CA PRO A 189 17.18 10.63 5.55
C PRO A 189 17.70 10.80 4.11
N ASP A 190 18.97 11.20 3.97
CA ASP A 190 19.59 11.47 2.66
C ASP A 190 20.77 10.53 2.40
N PHE A 191 20.98 10.14 1.13
CA PHE A 191 22.11 9.28 0.73
C PHE A 191 23.47 9.94 0.97
N SER A 192 23.55 11.27 1.07
CA SER A 192 24.79 11.97 1.46
C SER A 192 25.31 11.62 2.86
N GLU A 193 24.41 11.11 3.74
CA GLU A 193 24.79 10.66 5.07
C GLU A 193 25.43 9.26 5.09
N VAL A 194 25.40 8.54 3.97
CA VAL A 194 25.93 7.17 3.87
C VAL A 194 27.39 7.25 3.42
N ASN A 195 28.32 6.95 4.32
CA ASN A 195 29.74 6.88 3.99
C ASN A 195 30.13 5.50 3.42
N GLY A 196 31.03 5.48 2.43
CA GLY A 196 31.45 4.26 1.76
C GLY A 196 30.33 3.55 0.99
N GLN A 197 30.36 2.21 0.99
CA GLN A 197 29.31 1.35 0.43
C GLN A 197 28.96 1.62 -1.05
N GLN A 198 29.94 1.98 -1.88
CA GLN A 198 29.70 2.40 -3.27
C GLN A 198 28.96 1.33 -4.09
N PHE A 199 29.33 0.04 -3.89
CA PHE A 199 28.68 -1.06 -4.59
C PHE A 199 27.18 -1.21 -4.18
N LEU A 200 26.89 -1.02 -2.89
CA LEU A 200 25.52 -1.09 -2.37
C LEU A 200 24.67 0.11 -2.82
N LYS A 201 25.28 1.32 -2.86
CA LYS A 201 24.64 2.54 -3.40
C LYS A 201 24.30 2.36 -4.88
N ARG A 202 25.23 1.81 -5.66
CA ARG A 202 25.02 1.52 -7.09
C ARG A 202 23.92 0.49 -7.30
N ALA A 203 23.88 -0.58 -6.50
CA ALA A 203 22.82 -1.57 -6.53
C ALA A 203 21.44 -0.95 -6.17
N ALA A 204 21.42 -0.06 -5.18
CA ALA A 204 20.23 0.68 -4.79
C ALA A 204 19.69 1.57 -5.93
N GLU A 205 20.58 2.29 -6.63
CA GLU A 205 20.23 3.08 -7.82
C GLU A 205 19.63 2.21 -8.94
N ILE A 206 20.24 1.04 -9.22
CA ILE A 206 19.73 0.10 -10.23
C ILE A 206 18.38 -0.49 -9.79
N ALA A 207 18.25 -0.88 -8.51
CA ALA A 207 17.00 -1.39 -7.97
C ALA A 207 15.86 -0.38 -8.11
N ALA A 208 16.10 0.88 -7.75
CA ALA A 208 15.14 1.98 -7.92
C ALA A 208 14.83 2.27 -9.39
N SER A 209 15.86 2.27 -10.26
CA SER A 209 15.70 2.58 -11.69
C SER A 209 14.84 1.59 -12.44
N GLY A 210 14.94 0.28 -12.12
CA GLY A 210 14.20 -0.77 -12.81
C GLY A 210 13.07 -1.39 -11.99
N MET A 211 12.83 -0.93 -10.78
CA MET A 211 11.93 -1.57 -9.79
C MET A 211 12.31 -3.03 -9.51
N HIS A 212 13.62 -3.28 -9.34
CA HIS A 212 14.18 -4.61 -9.10
C HIS A 212 14.24 -4.96 -7.61
N ASN A 213 13.65 -6.07 -7.22
CA ASN A 213 13.72 -6.57 -5.84
C ASN A 213 15.16 -6.90 -5.45
N MET A 214 15.59 -6.47 -4.26
CA MET A 214 16.98 -6.56 -3.82
C MET A 214 17.12 -7.24 -2.46
N LEU A 215 18.05 -8.20 -2.39
CA LEU A 215 18.51 -8.83 -1.16
C LEU A 215 19.93 -8.37 -0.83
N MET A 216 20.13 -7.85 0.37
CA MET A 216 21.41 -7.43 0.89
C MET A 216 21.93 -8.46 1.91
N VAL A 217 23.11 -9.01 1.67
CA VAL A 217 23.76 -9.98 2.57
C VAL A 217 25.02 -9.38 3.13
N GLY A 218 25.16 -9.30 4.44
CA GLY A 218 26.36 -8.74 5.06
C GLY A 218 26.34 -8.77 6.58
N PRO A 219 27.48 -8.56 7.23
CA PRO A 219 27.60 -8.59 8.67
C PRO A 219 26.75 -7.51 9.36
N PRO A 220 26.47 -7.65 10.65
CA PRO A 220 25.86 -6.59 11.44
C PRO A 220 26.69 -5.29 11.35
N GLY A 221 26.03 -4.15 11.27
CA GLY A 221 26.71 -2.85 11.16
C GLY A 221 27.23 -2.49 9.76
N ALA A 222 26.97 -3.30 8.73
CA ALA A 222 27.35 -3.00 7.34
C ALA A 222 26.51 -1.93 6.64
N GLY A 223 25.62 -1.21 7.34
CA GLY A 223 24.83 -0.12 6.77
C GLY A 223 23.60 -0.54 5.94
N LYS A 224 23.18 -1.82 5.95
CA LYS A 224 22.04 -2.34 5.19
C LYS A 224 20.76 -1.57 5.46
N THR A 225 20.42 -1.37 6.73
CA THR A 225 19.22 -0.62 7.15
C THR A 225 19.29 0.84 6.74
N MET A 226 20.48 1.48 6.86
CA MET A 226 20.68 2.86 6.41
C MET A 226 20.38 3.08 4.94
N ILE A 227 20.83 2.17 4.06
CA ILE A 227 20.52 2.21 2.62
C ILE A 227 19.02 2.01 2.40
N SER A 228 18.41 1.02 3.09
CA SER A 228 16.99 0.70 2.89
C SER A 228 16.06 1.85 3.26
N GLU A 229 16.31 2.53 4.38
CA GLU A 229 15.51 3.69 4.82
C GLU A 229 15.54 4.85 3.82
N ARG A 230 16.64 4.96 3.06
CA ARG A 230 16.82 6.01 2.05
C ARG A 230 16.27 5.65 0.68
N MET A 231 15.91 4.39 0.44
CA MET A 231 15.40 3.96 -0.87
C MET A 231 14.19 4.74 -1.36
N ALA A 232 13.24 5.05 -0.46
CA ALA A 232 12.06 5.83 -0.82
C ALA A 232 12.42 7.24 -1.32
N THR A 233 13.57 7.79 -0.90
CA THR A 233 14.02 9.14 -1.26
C THR A 233 14.61 9.25 -2.66
N ILE A 234 15.04 8.13 -3.26
CA ILE A 234 15.59 8.07 -4.62
C ILE A 234 14.59 7.57 -5.66
N LEU A 235 13.42 7.10 -5.24
CA LEU A 235 12.33 6.77 -6.16
C LEU A 235 11.70 8.06 -6.73
N PRO A 236 11.18 8.04 -7.97
CA PRO A 236 10.46 9.17 -8.54
C PRO A 236 9.28 9.60 -7.67
N PRO A 237 8.89 10.88 -7.66
CA PRO A 237 7.75 11.34 -6.89
C PRO A 237 6.46 10.64 -7.36
N LEU A 238 5.50 10.47 -6.44
CA LEU A 238 4.20 9.90 -6.76
C LEU A 238 3.44 10.80 -7.75
N THR A 239 2.89 10.22 -8.80
CA THR A 239 1.91 10.89 -9.67
C THR A 239 0.62 11.18 -8.91
N LYS A 240 -0.22 12.08 -9.39
CA LYS A 240 -1.52 12.39 -8.76
C LYS A 240 -2.41 11.16 -8.61
N LYS A 241 -2.36 10.26 -9.57
CA LYS A 241 -3.11 8.99 -9.54
C LYS A 241 -2.58 8.09 -8.43
N GLU A 242 -1.26 7.86 -8.37
CA GLU A 242 -0.62 7.06 -7.32
C GLU A 242 -0.84 7.67 -5.92
N GLN A 243 -0.76 9.02 -5.78
CA GLN A 243 -1.07 9.70 -4.52
C GLN A 243 -2.47 9.38 -4.02
N LEU A 244 -3.46 9.39 -4.92
CA LEU A 244 -4.84 9.05 -4.58
C LEU A 244 -4.99 7.56 -4.20
N GLU A 245 -4.37 6.65 -4.95
CA GLU A 245 -4.41 5.20 -4.68
C GLU A 245 -3.81 4.87 -3.31
N VAL A 246 -2.62 5.38 -3.02
CA VAL A 246 -1.95 5.20 -1.72
C VAL A 246 -2.80 5.83 -0.60
N SER A 247 -3.28 7.06 -0.79
CA SER A 247 -4.09 7.75 0.22
C SER A 247 -5.39 7.01 0.52
N LYS A 248 -6.03 6.35 -0.46
CA LYS A 248 -7.20 5.50 -0.23
C LYS A 248 -6.91 4.34 0.70
N ILE A 249 -5.75 3.66 0.53
CA ILE A 249 -5.34 2.55 1.41
C ILE A 249 -5.16 3.06 2.84
N TYR A 250 -4.48 4.19 2.99
CA TYR A 250 -4.23 4.80 4.31
C TYR A 250 -5.52 5.32 4.97
N SER A 251 -6.46 5.85 4.18
CA SER A 251 -7.79 6.26 4.63
C SER A 251 -8.57 5.09 5.23
N VAL A 252 -8.63 3.94 4.52
CA VAL A 252 -9.29 2.71 4.99
C VAL A 252 -8.68 2.21 6.30
N CYS A 253 -7.37 2.36 6.49
CA CYS A 253 -6.69 2.00 7.73
C CYS A 253 -6.86 3.04 8.84
N GLY A 254 -7.33 4.26 8.52
CA GLY A 254 -7.35 5.39 9.47
C GLY A 254 -5.96 5.92 9.79
N LEU A 255 -5.02 5.78 8.85
CA LEU A 255 -3.61 6.16 8.97
C LEU A 255 -3.24 7.41 8.16
N LEU A 256 -4.20 8.09 7.57
CA LEU A 256 -3.94 9.35 6.86
C LEU A 256 -3.60 10.44 7.88
N ALA A 257 -2.31 10.74 7.98
CA ALA A 257 -1.76 11.58 9.06
C ALA A 257 -2.16 13.05 8.94
N ASP A 258 -2.21 13.59 7.72
CA ASP A 258 -2.73 14.92 7.42
C ASP A 258 -3.87 14.79 6.41
N SER A 259 -5.08 15.03 6.89
CA SER A 259 -6.28 14.96 6.06
C SER A 259 -6.41 16.11 5.04
N ARG A 260 -5.45 17.05 5.00
CA ARG A 260 -5.48 18.21 4.07
C ARG A 260 -4.75 17.94 2.77
N THR A 261 -3.89 16.94 2.71
CA THR A 261 -3.11 16.62 1.52
C THR A 261 -3.10 15.13 1.26
N LEU A 262 -3.12 14.75 -0.02
CA LEU A 262 -2.79 13.39 -0.40
C LEU A 262 -1.36 13.06 0.01
N LEU A 263 -1.07 11.79 0.24
CA LEU A 263 0.29 11.34 0.51
C LEU A 263 1.19 11.66 -0.69
N GLN A 264 2.20 12.51 -0.45
CA GLN A 264 3.12 12.97 -1.49
C GLN A 264 4.40 12.11 -1.55
N GLU A 265 4.76 11.52 -0.41
CA GLU A 265 5.96 10.71 -0.26
C GLU A 265 5.63 9.24 -0.51
N ARG A 266 6.56 8.53 -1.15
CA ARG A 266 6.44 7.08 -1.33
C ARG A 266 6.50 6.39 0.03
N PRO A 267 5.58 5.48 0.34
CA PRO A 267 5.59 4.74 1.59
C PRO A 267 6.88 3.94 1.77
N PHE A 268 7.43 3.98 2.97
CA PHE A 268 8.45 3.05 3.43
C PHE A 268 7.88 2.23 4.59
N ARG A 269 7.75 0.93 4.40
CA ARG A 269 7.22 0.01 5.42
C ARG A 269 8.29 -0.99 5.82
N SER A 270 8.56 -1.06 7.11
CA SER A 270 9.55 -1.97 7.69
C SER A 270 8.92 -2.71 8.88
N PRO A 271 8.10 -3.74 8.61
CA PRO A 271 7.53 -4.54 9.68
C PRO A 271 8.61 -5.34 10.41
N HIS A 272 8.48 -5.45 11.73
CA HIS A 272 9.35 -6.30 12.54
C HIS A 272 9.15 -7.78 12.17
N HIS A 273 10.19 -8.61 12.27
CA HIS A 273 10.14 -10.04 11.90
C HIS A 273 9.09 -10.86 12.67
N THR A 274 8.63 -10.37 13.83
CA THR A 274 7.54 -11.00 14.61
C THR A 274 6.14 -10.70 14.07
N VAL A 275 6.01 -9.94 12.97
CA VAL A 275 4.72 -9.64 12.36
C VAL A 275 3.98 -10.93 12.00
N SER A 276 2.70 -11.00 12.33
CA SER A 276 1.86 -12.12 11.92
C SER A 276 1.55 -12.11 10.43
N MET A 277 1.20 -13.26 9.86
CA MET A 277 0.73 -13.35 8.47
C MET A 277 -0.42 -12.36 8.18
N ALA A 278 -1.36 -12.21 9.12
CA ALA A 278 -2.45 -11.23 8.98
C ALA A 278 -1.99 -9.77 9.09
N GLY A 279 -0.94 -9.49 9.86
CA GLY A 279 -0.33 -8.16 9.90
C GLY A 279 0.38 -7.82 8.60
N LEU A 280 1.09 -8.78 8.00
CA LEU A 280 1.82 -8.57 6.76
C LEU A 280 0.87 -8.50 5.55
N ALA A 281 0.02 -9.50 5.34
CA ALA A 281 -0.89 -9.58 4.20
C ALA A 281 -2.16 -8.75 4.35
N GLY A 282 -2.60 -8.58 5.56
CA GLY A 282 -3.92 -8.07 5.87
C GLY A 282 -4.90 -9.16 6.31
N GLY A 283 -6.07 -8.76 6.71
CA GLY A 283 -7.11 -9.67 7.21
C GLY A 283 -7.63 -9.27 8.59
N GLY A 284 -7.94 -10.23 9.42
CA GLY A 284 -8.57 -10.03 10.72
C GLY A 284 -10.08 -10.28 10.69
N ARG A 285 -10.78 -9.89 11.76
CA ARG A 285 -12.24 -10.04 11.89
C ARG A 285 -12.98 -9.15 10.88
N SER A 286 -12.49 -7.91 10.71
CA SER A 286 -12.83 -7.05 9.58
C SER A 286 -11.61 -7.03 8.67
N ILE A 287 -11.80 -7.40 7.39
CA ILE A 287 -10.69 -7.51 6.43
C ILE A 287 -10.09 -6.12 6.24
N ARG A 288 -8.81 -5.96 6.63
CA ARG A 288 -8.06 -4.70 6.49
C ARG A 288 -6.77 -4.93 5.70
N PRO A 289 -6.28 -3.89 5.01
CA PRO A 289 -4.97 -3.94 4.36
C PRO A 289 -3.86 -4.23 5.39
N GLY A 290 -2.86 -5.03 4.99
CA GLY A 290 -1.64 -5.27 5.77
C GLY A 290 -0.47 -4.39 5.32
N GLU A 291 0.72 -4.65 5.88
CA GLU A 291 1.95 -3.92 5.56
C GLU A 291 2.31 -3.97 4.08
N ILE A 292 2.01 -5.09 3.40
CA ILE A 292 2.21 -5.24 1.95
C ILE A 292 1.41 -4.19 1.17
N SER A 293 0.12 -4.02 1.47
CA SER A 293 -0.72 -3.03 0.81
C SER A 293 -0.38 -1.60 1.23
N LEU A 294 0.05 -1.40 2.48
CA LEU A 294 0.53 -0.10 2.96
C LEU A 294 1.86 0.32 2.29
N ALA A 295 2.63 -0.63 1.73
CA ALA A 295 3.82 -0.36 0.95
C ALA A 295 3.55 -0.06 -0.53
N HIS A 296 2.28 -0.08 -0.97
CA HIS A 296 1.90 0.15 -2.36
C HIS A 296 2.49 1.44 -2.93
N HIS A 297 3.08 1.37 -4.14
CA HIS A 297 3.87 2.42 -4.80
C HIS A 297 5.06 2.93 -3.99
N GLY A 298 5.54 2.13 -3.04
CA GLY A 298 6.65 2.47 -2.17
C GLY A 298 7.63 1.32 -2.00
N VAL A 299 8.16 1.18 -0.80
CA VAL A 299 9.18 0.21 -0.42
C VAL A 299 8.68 -0.65 0.74
N LEU A 300 8.77 -1.97 0.58
CA LEU A 300 8.64 -2.92 1.68
C LEU A 300 10.04 -3.44 2.04
N PHE A 301 10.49 -3.12 3.25
CA PHE A 301 11.79 -3.56 3.76
C PHE A 301 11.61 -4.66 4.82
N LEU A 302 12.23 -5.80 4.60
CA LEU A 302 12.25 -6.93 5.53
C LEU A 302 13.68 -7.10 6.06
N ASP A 303 13.92 -6.56 7.25
CA ASP A 303 15.21 -6.73 7.93
C ASP A 303 15.27 -8.10 8.60
N GLU A 304 16.46 -8.69 8.66
CA GLU A 304 16.68 -10.03 9.24
C GLU A 304 15.74 -11.09 8.61
N LEU A 305 15.69 -11.15 7.29
CA LEU A 305 14.76 -12.00 6.54
C LEU A 305 14.65 -13.45 7.05
N PRO A 306 15.75 -14.17 7.46
CA PRO A 306 15.66 -15.54 7.98
C PRO A 306 14.93 -15.67 9.33
N GLU A 307 14.66 -14.57 10.05
CA GLU A 307 13.97 -14.58 11.33
C GLU A 307 12.42 -14.50 11.18
N PHE A 308 11.93 -14.16 9.98
CA PHE A 308 10.50 -14.25 9.68
C PHE A 308 10.03 -15.71 9.62
N SER A 309 8.81 -15.99 10.06
CA SER A 309 8.23 -17.32 9.91
C SER A 309 8.08 -17.71 8.43
N LYS A 310 8.27 -19.01 8.12
CA LYS A 310 8.09 -19.50 6.73
C LYS A 310 6.70 -19.16 6.17
N SER A 311 5.66 -19.30 6.98
CA SER A 311 4.28 -18.95 6.58
C SER A 311 4.10 -17.46 6.26
N THR A 312 4.77 -16.59 6.99
CA THR A 312 4.75 -15.14 6.75
C THR A 312 5.47 -14.79 5.44
N MET A 313 6.62 -15.43 5.17
CA MET A 313 7.36 -15.22 3.91
C MET A 313 6.62 -15.75 2.67
N GLU A 314 5.93 -16.88 2.79
CA GLU A 314 5.18 -17.46 1.66
C GLU A 314 4.05 -16.55 1.16
N VAL A 315 3.49 -15.70 2.03
CA VAL A 315 2.45 -14.73 1.64
C VAL A 315 2.95 -13.70 0.63
N LEU A 316 4.26 -13.42 0.59
CA LEU A 316 4.86 -12.47 -0.37
C LEU A 316 4.83 -12.98 -1.82
N ARG A 317 4.64 -14.29 -2.04
CA ARG A 317 4.75 -14.87 -3.40
C ARG A 317 3.73 -14.30 -4.36
N GLN A 318 2.47 -14.22 -3.94
CA GLN A 318 1.40 -13.71 -4.78
C GLN A 318 1.57 -12.21 -5.09
N PRO A 319 1.75 -11.30 -4.11
CA PRO A 319 1.92 -9.88 -4.39
C PRO A 319 3.14 -9.55 -5.26
N LEU A 320 4.22 -10.33 -5.17
CA LEU A 320 5.40 -10.14 -6.01
C LEU A 320 5.22 -10.60 -7.48
N GLU A 321 4.19 -11.37 -7.78
CA GLU A 321 3.87 -11.82 -9.14
C GLU A 321 2.70 -11.06 -9.75
N GLU A 322 1.66 -10.82 -8.94
CA GLU A 322 0.37 -10.30 -9.42
C GLU A 322 0.17 -8.81 -9.09
N HIS A 323 1.07 -8.21 -8.29
CA HIS A 323 0.94 -6.84 -7.77
C HIS A 323 -0.38 -6.59 -7.04
N GLN A 324 -1.00 -7.66 -6.55
CA GLN A 324 -2.25 -7.68 -5.80
C GLN A 324 -2.21 -8.75 -4.72
N ILE A 325 -3.01 -8.55 -3.68
CA ILE A 325 -3.21 -9.52 -2.63
C ILE A 325 -4.69 -9.85 -2.50
N HIS A 326 -5.04 -11.13 -2.59
CA HIS A 326 -6.42 -11.59 -2.47
C HIS A 326 -6.64 -12.18 -1.07
N LEU A 327 -7.56 -11.59 -0.32
CA LEU A 327 -7.92 -12.03 1.02
C LEU A 327 -9.31 -12.66 1.01
N THR A 328 -9.37 -13.97 1.06
CA THR A 328 -10.64 -14.72 1.14
C THR A 328 -10.90 -15.14 2.57
N ARG A 329 -12.10 -14.84 3.09
CA ARG A 329 -12.60 -15.21 4.40
C ARG A 329 -14.05 -15.66 4.29
N ALA A 330 -14.58 -16.29 5.33
CA ALA A 330 -16.02 -16.65 5.39
C ALA A 330 -16.97 -15.46 5.19
N VAL A 331 -16.48 -14.22 5.42
CA VAL A 331 -17.21 -12.97 5.31
C VAL A 331 -17.24 -12.41 3.89
N GLY A 332 -16.28 -12.80 3.05
CA GLY A 332 -16.13 -12.31 1.68
C GLY A 332 -14.68 -12.40 1.18
N SER A 333 -14.47 -12.00 -0.06
CA SER A 333 -13.15 -11.90 -0.69
C SER A 333 -12.91 -10.44 -1.08
N VAL A 334 -11.74 -9.94 -0.72
CA VAL A 334 -11.31 -8.55 -0.99
C VAL A 334 -9.95 -8.58 -1.64
N THR A 335 -9.75 -7.71 -2.63
CA THR A 335 -8.45 -7.53 -3.30
C THR A 335 -7.86 -6.18 -2.94
N TYR A 336 -6.59 -6.17 -2.52
CA TYR A 336 -5.82 -4.97 -2.27
C TYR A 336 -4.65 -4.86 -3.26
N PRO A 337 -4.34 -3.66 -3.76
CA PRO A 337 -3.16 -3.46 -4.59
C PRO A 337 -1.88 -3.60 -3.74
N SER A 338 -0.81 -4.07 -4.38
CA SER A 338 0.47 -4.34 -3.73
C SER A 338 1.65 -4.23 -4.68
N ASP A 339 1.68 -3.16 -5.47
CA ASP A 339 2.83 -2.85 -6.32
C ASP A 339 3.88 -2.09 -5.49
N PHE A 340 4.98 -2.76 -5.14
CA PHE A 340 6.02 -2.21 -4.27
C PHE A 340 7.41 -2.76 -4.64
N LEU A 341 8.44 -2.03 -4.28
CA LEU A 341 9.82 -2.49 -4.34
C LEU A 341 10.15 -3.28 -3.08
N LEU A 342 10.47 -4.58 -3.22
CA LEU A 342 10.90 -5.40 -2.09
C LEU A 342 12.39 -5.23 -1.84
N LEU A 343 12.73 -4.79 -0.65
CA LEU A 343 14.08 -4.86 -0.11
C LEU A 343 14.12 -5.87 1.04
N ALA A 344 15.14 -6.69 1.05
CA ALA A 344 15.38 -7.60 2.17
C ALA A 344 16.82 -7.52 2.61
N SER A 345 17.07 -7.73 3.91
CA SER A 345 18.41 -7.84 4.43
C SER A 345 18.57 -9.12 5.24
N MET A 346 19.80 -9.65 5.26
CA MET A 346 20.17 -10.77 6.12
C MET A 346 21.63 -10.74 6.49
N ASN A 347 21.97 -11.41 7.56
CA ASN A 347 23.35 -11.74 7.87
C ASN A 347 23.80 -12.97 7.06
N PRO A 348 25.12 -13.14 6.79
CA PRO A 348 25.61 -14.26 5.99
C PRO A 348 25.56 -15.61 6.75
N CYS A 349 25.31 -15.59 8.07
CA CYS A 349 25.09 -16.74 8.94
C CYS A 349 24.62 -16.28 10.33
N ASN A 350 24.31 -17.23 11.23
CA ASN A 350 23.90 -16.89 12.60
C ASN A 350 24.94 -16.05 13.38
N CYS A 351 26.25 -16.26 13.15
CA CYS A 351 27.29 -15.45 13.80
C CYS A 351 27.63 -14.17 13.03
N GLY A 352 27.19 -14.00 11.79
CA GLY A 352 27.38 -12.82 10.97
C GLY A 352 28.68 -12.72 10.20
N TYR A 353 29.58 -13.74 10.23
CA TYR A 353 30.93 -13.62 9.69
C TYR A 353 31.27 -14.58 8.54
N TYR A 354 30.38 -15.44 8.11
CA TYR A 354 30.60 -16.29 6.93
C TYR A 354 30.82 -15.40 5.68
N PRO A 355 31.75 -15.72 4.76
CA PRO A 355 32.60 -16.90 4.65
C PRO A 355 33.96 -16.82 5.38
N ASP A 356 34.26 -15.74 6.13
CA ASP A 356 35.52 -15.61 6.87
C ASP A 356 35.63 -16.70 7.96
N ARG A 357 36.32 -17.76 7.66
CA ARG A 357 36.51 -18.91 8.56
C ARG A 357 37.34 -18.60 9.80
N ASN A 358 38.10 -17.50 9.83
CA ASN A 358 38.84 -17.07 11.03
C ASN A 358 37.88 -16.53 12.09
N ARG A 359 36.76 -15.93 11.67
CA ARG A 359 35.76 -15.32 12.55
C ARG A 359 34.48 -16.16 12.67
N CYS A 360 34.09 -16.86 11.60
CA CYS A 360 32.90 -17.68 11.56
C CYS A 360 33.12 -19.05 12.18
N ARG A 361 32.34 -19.35 13.22
CA ARG A 361 32.37 -20.66 13.94
C ARG A 361 31.16 -21.55 13.60
N CYS A 362 30.36 -21.18 12.60
CA CYS A 362 29.22 -21.96 12.19
C CYS A 362 29.65 -23.25 11.48
N THR A 363 29.05 -24.37 11.88
CA THR A 363 29.24 -25.66 11.18
C THR A 363 28.47 -25.64 9.87
N GLN A 364 28.83 -26.51 8.91
CA GLN A 364 28.19 -26.66 7.62
C GLN A 364 26.69 -26.93 7.78
N ALA A 365 26.31 -27.85 8.69
CA ALA A 365 24.93 -28.17 9.00
C ALA A 365 24.13 -26.98 9.61
N SER A 366 24.82 -26.07 10.34
CA SER A 366 24.23 -24.87 10.88
C SER A 366 23.98 -23.83 9.78
N LEU A 367 24.93 -23.68 8.85
CA LEU A 367 24.79 -22.80 7.68
C LEU A 367 23.64 -23.25 6.79
N GLN A 368 23.57 -24.54 6.45
CA GLN A 368 22.50 -25.09 5.63
C GLN A 368 21.12 -24.83 6.26
N ARG A 369 20.95 -25.15 7.56
CA ARG A 369 19.70 -24.87 8.29
C ARG A 369 19.34 -23.40 8.34
N TYR A 370 20.32 -22.51 8.34
CA TYR A 370 20.09 -21.05 8.29
C TYR A 370 19.58 -20.60 6.92
N PHE A 371 20.20 -21.06 5.83
CA PHE A 371 19.79 -20.75 4.47
C PHE A 371 18.43 -21.38 4.11
N ASP A 372 18.15 -22.60 4.60
CA ASP A 372 16.88 -23.31 4.38
C ASP A 372 15.66 -22.62 5.04
N ARG A 373 15.90 -21.61 5.89
CA ARG A 373 14.81 -20.79 6.42
C ARG A 373 14.14 -19.97 5.32
N ILE A 374 14.89 -19.55 4.31
CA ILE A 374 14.38 -18.80 3.16
C ILE A 374 14.08 -19.78 2.04
N SER A 375 12.83 -19.77 1.55
CA SER A 375 12.45 -20.66 0.46
C SER A 375 13.10 -20.24 -0.87
N GLN A 376 13.54 -21.23 -1.66
CA GLN A 376 14.08 -20.99 -3.00
C GLN A 376 13.15 -20.15 -3.88
N PRO A 377 11.81 -20.37 -3.89
CA PRO A 377 10.89 -19.53 -4.64
C PRO A 377 10.93 -18.04 -4.27
N LEU A 378 11.25 -17.67 -3.02
CA LEU A 378 11.40 -16.28 -2.62
C LEU A 378 12.74 -15.70 -3.15
N ILE A 379 13.84 -16.45 -3.05
CA ILE A 379 15.14 -16.07 -3.63
C ILE A 379 15.03 -15.90 -5.15
N ASP A 380 14.25 -16.76 -5.80
CA ASP A 380 13.96 -16.63 -7.23
C ASP A 380 13.17 -15.36 -7.60
N ARG A 381 12.63 -14.62 -6.64
CA ARG A 381 11.96 -13.33 -6.85
C ARG A 381 12.84 -12.13 -6.58
N MET A 382 14.00 -12.33 -5.96
CA MET A 382 15.03 -11.29 -5.84
C MET A 382 15.78 -11.15 -7.17
N ASP A 383 15.84 -9.93 -7.71
CA ASP A 383 16.56 -9.67 -8.97
C ASP A 383 18.03 -9.38 -8.69
N LEU A 384 18.31 -8.65 -7.63
CA LEU A 384 19.63 -8.28 -7.17
C LEU A 384 19.93 -8.97 -5.84
N CYS A 385 21.08 -9.65 -5.74
CA CYS A 385 21.64 -10.12 -4.49
C CYS A 385 22.99 -9.44 -4.30
N VAL A 386 23.12 -8.64 -3.24
CA VAL A 386 24.25 -7.74 -3.06
C VAL A 386 24.97 -8.02 -1.74
N GLU A 387 26.29 -8.15 -1.78
CA GLU A 387 27.09 -8.24 -0.56
C GLU A 387 27.34 -6.83 0.00
N ALA A 388 27.03 -6.65 1.28
CA ALA A 388 27.32 -5.44 2.02
C ALA A 388 28.57 -5.66 2.87
N PRO A 389 29.77 -5.23 2.42
CA PRO A 389 31.01 -5.39 3.19
C PRO A 389 30.98 -4.49 4.43
N MET A 390 31.85 -4.78 5.41
CA MET A 390 32.06 -3.85 6.52
C MET A 390 32.69 -2.56 6.01
N VAL A 391 32.21 -1.42 6.51
CA VAL A 391 32.80 -0.11 6.21
C VAL A 391 34.16 0.00 6.89
N THR A 392 35.16 0.47 6.18
CA THR A 392 36.50 0.69 6.75
C THR A 392 36.56 1.98 7.55
N TYR A 393 37.59 2.11 8.41
CA TYR A 393 37.75 3.34 9.19
C TYR A 393 37.96 4.56 8.30
N GLU A 394 38.70 4.41 7.20
CA GLU A 394 38.98 5.46 6.23
C GLU A 394 37.69 5.93 5.54
N GLU A 395 36.79 4.99 5.21
CA GLU A 395 35.48 5.31 4.63
C GLU A 395 34.58 6.03 5.63
N LEU A 396 34.64 5.68 6.94
CA LEU A 396 33.83 6.33 7.98
C LEU A 396 34.31 7.75 8.28
N THR A 397 35.64 7.98 8.30
CA THR A 397 36.23 9.26 8.68
C THR A 397 36.52 10.17 7.49
N GLY A 398 36.52 9.62 6.28
CA GLY A 398 36.72 10.36 5.05
C GLY A 398 35.62 11.40 4.86
N ASN A 399 36.00 12.67 4.59
CA ASN A 399 35.09 13.70 4.11
C ASN A 399 34.66 13.36 2.67
N GLY A 400 33.96 12.23 2.51
CA GLY A 400 33.46 11.77 1.23
C GLY A 400 32.47 12.76 0.67
N ASN A 401 32.68 13.19 -0.57
CA ASN A 401 31.72 13.96 -1.35
C ASN A 401 30.59 12.98 -1.75
N ASN A 402 29.76 12.59 -0.78
CA ASN A 402 28.65 11.65 -1.01
C ASN A 402 27.57 12.33 -1.82
N GLU A 403 27.03 11.62 -2.81
CA GLU A 403 25.91 12.11 -3.61
C GLU A 403 24.63 12.23 -2.76
N SER A 404 23.88 13.29 -2.99
CA SER A 404 22.57 13.49 -2.34
C SER A 404 21.51 12.55 -2.94
N SER A 405 20.49 12.24 -2.15
CA SER A 405 19.30 11.53 -2.65
C SER A 405 18.70 12.19 -3.88
N LYS A 406 18.74 13.52 -3.95
CA LYS A 406 18.22 14.28 -5.10
C LYS A 406 19.01 13.95 -6.38
N THR A 407 20.35 13.97 -6.33
CA THR A 407 21.19 13.67 -7.50
C THR A 407 20.95 12.25 -8.02
N ILE A 408 20.85 11.26 -7.11
CA ILE A 408 20.55 9.87 -7.49
C ILE A 408 19.14 9.79 -8.07
N ARG A 409 18.15 10.42 -7.44
CA ARG A 409 16.76 10.43 -7.91
C ARG A 409 16.62 11.03 -9.30
N ASP A 410 17.34 12.09 -9.62
CA ASP A 410 17.28 12.70 -10.94
C ASP A 410 17.73 11.69 -12.03
N ARG A 411 18.79 10.89 -11.80
CA ARG A 411 19.22 9.80 -12.70
C ARG A 411 18.20 8.67 -12.78
N VAL A 412 17.59 8.30 -11.63
CA VAL A 412 16.53 7.28 -11.58
C VAL A 412 15.31 7.73 -12.39
N CYS A 413 14.89 8.99 -12.25
CA CYS A 413 13.79 9.57 -13.03
C CYS A 413 14.07 9.50 -14.54
N GLU A 414 15.24 9.96 -14.99
CA GLU A 414 15.63 9.89 -16.41
C GLU A 414 15.62 8.45 -16.94
N CYS A 415 16.05 7.48 -16.12
CA CYS A 415 16.04 6.07 -16.49
C CYS A 415 14.61 5.53 -16.60
N GLN A 416 13.74 5.85 -15.65
CA GLN A 416 12.34 5.41 -15.68
C GLN A 416 11.54 6.06 -16.80
N GLU A 417 11.77 7.34 -17.11
CA GLU A 417 11.14 8.03 -18.26
C GLU A 417 11.44 7.31 -19.58
N ARG A 418 12.67 6.81 -19.78
CA ARG A 418 13.04 5.98 -20.95
C ARG A 418 12.27 4.68 -21.00
N GLN A 419 12.06 4.03 -19.85
CA GLN A 419 11.30 2.81 -19.74
C GLN A 419 9.81 3.07 -20.05
N ILE A 420 9.22 4.10 -19.45
CA ILE A 420 7.82 4.50 -19.71
C ILE A 420 7.61 4.79 -21.20
N PHE A 421 8.53 5.51 -21.84
CA PHE A 421 8.46 5.77 -23.28
C PHE A 421 8.57 4.48 -24.10
N ARG A 422 9.48 3.56 -23.73
CA ARG A 422 9.68 2.26 -24.40
C ARG A 422 8.46 1.37 -24.29
N PHE A 423 7.78 1.39 -23.14
CA PHE A 423 6.68 0.49 -22.78
C PHE A 423 5.30 1.14 -22.90
N LYS A 424 5.16 2.27 -23.60
CA LYS A 424 3.91 3.03 -23.70
C LYS A 424 2.71 2.20 -24.19
N ASP A 425 2.95 1.16 -24.99
CA ASP A 425 1.93 0.27 -25.55
C ASP A 425 1.86 -1.09 -24.81
N GLU A 426 2.50 -1.19 -23.64
CA GLU A 426 2.61 -2.41 -22.85
C GLU A 426 1.84 -2.29 -21.52
N ILE A 427 1.56 -3.44 -20.90
CA ILE A 427 0.89 -3.50 -19.59
C ILE A 427 1.86 -3.18 -18.44
N PHE A 428 3.16 -3.33 -18.66
CA PHE A 428 4.22 -3.08 -17.70
C PHE A 428 4.96 -1.78 -18.01
N SER A 429 5.51 -1.12 -16.99
CA SER A 429 6.17 0.19 -17.09
C SER A 429 7.67 0.15 -16.76
N HIS A 430 8.16 -0.93 -16.16
CA HIS A 430 9.55 -1.06 -15.69
C HIS A 430 10.22 -2.31 -16.23
N ASN A 431 11.55 -2.28 -16.31
CA ASN A 431 12.34 -3.40 -16.86
C ASN A 431 12.16 -4.70 -16.05
N SER A 432 11.94 -4.62 -14.72
CA SER A 432 11.63 -5.80 -13.89
C SER A 432 10.38 -6.55 -14.35
N GLY A 433 9.41 -5.83 -14.91
CA GLY A 433 8.13 -6.36 -15.38
C GLY A 433 8.16 -6.96 -16.79
N ILE A 434 9.27 -6.90 -17.54
CA ILE A 434 9.33 -7.45 -18.90
C ILE A 434 9.04 -8.96 -18.86
N PRO A 435 7.97 -9.45 -19.53
CA PRO A 435 7.67 -10.89 -19.60
C PRO A 435 8.77 -11.67 -20.33
N ALA A 436 8.97 -12.95 -19.99
CA ALA A 436 9.97 -13.79 -20.64
C ALA A 436 9.81 -13.84 -22.17
N ALA A 437 8.56 -13.86 -22.66
CA ALA A 437 8.27 -13.88 -24.10
C ALA A 437 8.72 -12.61 -24.85
N LYS A 438 8.86 -11.47 -24.14
CA LYS A 438 9.25 -10.18 -24.73
C LYS A 438 10.73 -9.80 -24.51
N LEU A 439 11.50 -10.63 -23.80
CA LEU A 439 12.92 -10.34 -23.54
C LEU A 439 13.73 -10.19 -24.82
N ASN A 440 13.50 -11.01 -25.82
CA ASN A 440 14.20 -10.88 -27.10
C ASN A 440 13.88 -9.58 -27.84
N GLN A 441 12.74 -8.98 -27.58
CA GLN A 441 12.34 -7.69 -28.15
C GLN A 441 13.02 -6.52 -27.44
N PHE A 442 13.00 -6.50 -26.09
CA PHE A 442 13.44 -5.34 -25.28
C PHE A 442 14.86 -5.48 -24.73
N CYS A 443 15.39 -6.70 -24.64
CA CYS A 443 16.74 -6.99 -24.14
C CYS A 443 17.59 -7.64 -25.25
N ARG A 444 17.55 -7.07 -26.47
CA ARG A 444 18.28 -7.60 -27.62
C ARG A 444 19.78 -7.60 -27.36
N LEU A 445 20.45 -8.71 -27.62
CA LEU A 445 21.88 -8.89 -27.51
C LEU A 445 22.52 -8.95 -28.90
N GLY A 446 23.67 -8.32 -29.08
CA GLY A 446 24.53 -8.52 -30.22
C GLY A 446 25.31 -9.84 -30.14
N GLU A 447 26.06 -10.18 -31.20
CA GLU A 447 26.81 -11.45 -31.23
C GLU A 447 27.86 -11.58 -30.11
N LYS A 448 28.52 -10.48 -29.72
CA LYS A 448 29.52 -10.46 -28.66
C LYS A 448 28.87 -10.70 -27.28
N GLU A 449 27.74 -10.05 -27.05
CA GLU A 449 26.94 -10.16 -25.85
C GLU A 449 26.32 -11.57 -25.70
N GLN A 450 25.87 -12.15 -26.81
CA GLN A 450 25.34 -13.54 -26.83
C GLN A 450 26.45 -14.54 -26.45
N ARG A 451 27.63 -14.47 -27.09
CA ARG A 451 28.78 -15.33 -26.77
C ARG A 451 29.22 -15.17 -25.31
N TYR A 452 29.20 -13.93 -24.78
CA TYR A 452 29.51 -13.69 -23.37
C TYR A 452 28.49 -14.37 -22.45
N MET A 453 27.19 -14.20 -22.71
CA MET A 453 26.14 -14.81 -21.91
C MET A 453 26.11 -16.33 -22.00
N GLU A 454 26.38 -16.92 -23.18
CA GLU A 454 26.52 -18.35 -23.35
C GLU A 454 27.66 -18.91 -22.47
N LYS A 455 28.83 -18.25 -22.48
CA LYS A 455 29.94 -18.60 -21.61
C LYS A 455 29.57 -18.52 -20.12
N MET A 456 28.88 -17.44 -19.70
CA MET A 456 28.45 -17.26 -18.31
C MET A 456 27.37 -18.27 -17.91
N PHE A 457 26.45 -18.61 -18.82
CA PHE A 457 25.38 -19.59 -18.59
C PHE A 457 25.99 -20.95 -18.21
N HIS A 458 26.99 -21.42 -18.97
CA HIS A 458 27.68 -22.69 -18.67
C HIS A 458 28.57 -22.59 -17.45
N LYS A 459 29.35 -21.51 -17.30
CA LYS A 459 30.30 -21.34 -16.17
C LYS A 459 29.61 -21.29 -14.81
N LEU A 460 28.43 -20.64 -14.75
CA LEU A 460 27.70 -20.43 -13.50
C LEU A 460 26.45 -21.34 -13.40
N SER A 461 26.31 -22.31 -14.28
CA SER A 461 25.14 -23.23 -14.29
C SER A 461 23.81 -22.51 -14.14
N LEU A 462 23.63 -21.40 -14.88
CA LEU A 462 22.46 -20.53 -14.73
C LEU A 462 21.16 -21.25 -15.09
N THR A 463 20.11 -21.02 -14.32
CA THR A 463 18.75 -21.41 -14.71
C THR A 463 18.15 -20.43 -15.73
N ALA A 464 17.14 -20.83 -16.45
CA ALA A 464 16.41 -19.94 -17.37
C ALA A 464 15.86 -18.70 -16.65
N ARG A 465 15.37 -18.85 -15.41
CA ARG A 465 14.89 -17.74 -14.58
C ARG A 465 15.99 -16.74 -14.26
N THR A 466 17.15 -17.23 -13.83
CA THR A 466 18.32 -16.39 -13.51
C THR A 466 18.81 -15.66 -14.76
N TYR A 467 18.87 -16.34 -15.91
CA TYR A 467 19.24 -15.75 -17.20
C TYR A 467 18.30 -14.57 -17.55
N HIS A 468 16.97 -14.77 -17.45
CA HIS A 468 16.01 -13.71 -17.74
C HIS A 468 16.16 -12.50 -16.80
N LYS A 469 16.49 -12.72 -15.53
CA LYS A 469 16.73 -11.64 -14.58
C LYS A 469 17.98 -10.85 -14.89
N ILE A 470 19.08 -11.54 -15.21
CA ILE A 470 20.31 -10.89 -15.65
C ILE A 470 20.03 -9.96 -16.83
N LEU A 471 19.24 -10.40 -17.82
CA LEU A 471 18.89 -9.56 -18.96
C LEU A 471 18.08 -8.31 -18.58
N ARG A 472 17.09 -8.43 -17.67
CA ARG A 472 16.30 -7.30 -17.19
C ARG A 472 17.16 -6.29 -16.43
N VAL A 473 18.04 -6.77 -15.56
CA VAL A 473 18.98 -5.93 -14.80
C VAL A 473 19.99 -5.28 -15.73
N ALA A 474 20.57 -6.01 -16.69
CA ALA A 474 21.48 -5.46 -17.70
C ALA A 474 20.80 -4.39 -18.58
N ARG A 475 19.50 -4.56 -18.92
CA ARG A 475 18.74 -3.52 -19.62
C ARG A 475 18.63 -2.26 -18.77
N THR A 476 18.37 -2.40 -17.46
CA THR A 476 18.32 -1.25 -16.54
C THR A 476 19.67 -0.56 -16.43
N ILE A 477 20.77 -1.31 -16.31
CA ILE A 477 22.13 -0.77 -16.28
C ILE A 477 22.42 0.03 -17.56
N ALA A 478 22.09 -0.54 -18.73
CA ALA A 478 22.25 0.16 -20.01
C ALA A 478 21.40 1.46 -20.07
N ASP A 479 20.17 1.43 -19.53
CA ASP A 479 19.30 2.61 -19.46
C ASP A 479 19.87 3.71 -18.55
N THR A 480 20.44 3.36 -17.38
CA THR A 480 21.11 4.35 -16.49
C THR A 480 22.31 4.99 -17.17
N GLN A 481 22.97 4.30 -18.08
CA GLN A 481 24.11 4.82 -18.86
C GLN A 481 23.69 5.44 -20.21
N LYS A 482 22.38 5.62 -20.44
CA LYS A 482 21.79 6.16 -21.67
C LYS A 482 22.17 5.37 -22.93
N ALA A 483 22.53 4.10 -22.78
CA ALA A 483 22.88 3.23 -23.92
C ALA A 483 21.62 2.66 -24.60
N GLU A 484 21.63 2.66 -25.93
CA GLU A 484 20.54 2.12 -26.74
C GLU A 484 20.47 0.58 -26.62
N ASN A 485 21.63 -0.08 -26.68
CA ASN A 485 21.75 -1.52 -26.62
C ASN A 485 22.47 -1.96 -25.34
N ILE A 486 22.20 -3.19 -24.91
CA ILE A 486 22.92 -3.81 -23.81
C ILE A 486 24.35 -4.14 -24.29
N ARG A 487 25.36 -3.83 -23.48
CA ARG A 487 26.78 -4.07 -23.76
C ARG A 487 27.33 -5.15 -22.83
N VAL A 488 28.49 -5.71 -23.17
CA VAL A 488 29.16 -6.73 -22.34
C VAL A 488 29.43 -6.22 -20.92
N CYS A 489 29.79 -4.95 -20.74
CA CYS A 489 29.99 -4.37 -19.39
C CYS A 489 28.70 -4.35 -18.56
N ASP A 490 27.56 -4.07 -19.19
CA ASP A 490 26.26 -4.04 -18.52
C ASP A 490 25.85 -5.45 -18.06
N LEU A 491 26.12 -6.46 -18.90
CA LEU A 491 25.93 -7.88 -18.56
C LEU A 491 26.86 -8.34 -17.45
N THR A 492 28.12 -7.89 -17.47
CA THR A 492 29.11 -8.25 -16.43
C THR A 492 28.66 -7.70 -15.08
N GLU A 493 28.23 -6.42 -15.00
CA GLU A 493 27.69 -5.82 -13.79
C GLU A 493 26.45 -6.58 -13.31
N ALA A 494 25.52 -6.92 -14.21
CA ALA A 494 24.31 -7.66 -13.87
C ALA A 494 24.59 -9.07 -13.33
N VAL A 495 25.57 -9.78 -13.90
CA VAL A 495 26.02 -11.10 -13.44
C VAL A 495 26.62 -11.01 -12.02
N CYS A 496 27.39 -9.96 -11.71
CA CYS A 496 27.95 -9.76 -10.36
C CYS A 496 26.85 -9.68 -9.30
N TYR A 497 25.71 -9.07 -9.58
CA TYR A 497 24.59 -9.01 -8.64
C TYR A 497 23.86 -10.34 -8.44
N ARG A 498 24.17 -11.37 -9.22
CA ARG A 498 23.55 -12.70 -9.09
C ARG A 498 24.49 -13.77 -8.55
N SER A 499 25.80 -13.66 -8.82
CA SER A 499 26.82 -14.62 -8.37
C SER A 499 26.86 -14.80 -6.85
N ILE A 500 26.39 -13.81 -6.10
CA ILE A 500 26.29 -13.86 -4.64
C ILE A 500 25.19 -14.85 -4.20
N GLY A 501 24.08 -14.94 -4.96
CA GLY A 501 23.05 -15.95 -4.71
C GLY A 501 23.62 -17.37 -4.78
N ASP A 502 24.46 -17.65 -5.77
CA ASP A 502 25.11 -18.96 -5.94
C ASP A 502 26.13 -19.26 -4.82
N LYS A 503 26.81 -18.24 -4.28
CA LYS A 503 27.74 -18.36 -3.13
C LYS A 503 27.05 -18.86 -1.85
N PHE A 504 25.79 -18.52 -1.64
CA PHE A 504 25.05 -18.85 -0.41
C PHE A 504 24.04 -19.98 -0.59
N TRP A 505 23.44 -20.12 -1.79
CA TRP A 505 22.39 -21.10 -2.10
C TRP A 505 22.73 -22.08 -3.23
N GLY A 506 23.74 -21.78 -4.06
CA GLY A 506 24.31 -22.73 -5.00
C GLY A 506 25.01 -23.82 -4.22
N GLY A 507 24.64 -25.09 -4.43
CA GLY A 507 25.09 -26.22 -3.62
C GLY A 507 26.54 -26.11 -3.26
N MET A 508 26.85 -26.25 -1.95
CA MET A 508 28.21 -26.32 -1.44
C MET A 508 28.78 -27.67 -1.91
N GLU A 509 29.29 -27.70 -3.14
CA GLU A 509 30.12 -28.79 -3.58
C GLU A 509 31.35 -28.83 -2.69
N GLU A 510 31.67 -30.04 -2.24
CA GLU A 510 32.78 -30.41 -1.34
C GLU A 510 34.18 -29.97 -1.83
#